data_6aa0661443d810f0a2381261b8ab0550
#
_entry.id   6aa0661443d810f0a2381261b8ab0550
#
_cell.length_a   1.000
_cell.length_b   1.000
_cell.length_c   1.000
_cell.angle_alpha   90.00
_cell.angle_beta   90.00
_cell.angle_gamma   90.00
#
_symmetry.space_group_name_H-M   'P 1'
#
loop_
_entity.id
_entity.type
_entity.pdbx_description
1 polymer ?
#
loop_
_entity_poly.entity_id
_entity_poly.type
_entity_poly.pdbx_seq_one_letter_code
_entity_poly.pdbx_strand_id
1 'polypeptide(L)'
;MQTHKSTAMAITKPFNLTQWVEQNRELLKPPVGNKNLYIDADDYIVMIVAGPNARKDYHYNKTEELFYQLEGNIKVIVQDEGERKEMELGPGDMYLHPAKVPHSPVRGENSIGLVVERKRVDLPGKDGLLWFCDNCNNKIHEVYFPLNDVEKDFLQHFKDFYSNEELRTCNNCGTIMETDPRFMADE
;
A
#
# COMPACT_ATOMS: atom_id res chain seq x y z
N MET A 1 7.71 -0.57 34.46
CA MET A 1 8.12 0.53 33.56
C MET A 1 9.37 0.05 32.83
N GLN A 2 9.20 -0.54 31.66
CA GLN A 2 10.33 -0.84 30.76
C GLN A 2 10.60 0.41 29.93
N THR A 3 11.72 1.05 30.21
CA THR A 3 12.24 2.15 29.38
C THR A 3 12.69 1.56 28.05
N HIS A 4 11.90 1.74 26.99
CA HIS A 4 12.39 1.56 25.64
C HIS A 4 13.54 2.55 25.42
N LYS A 5 14.77 2.04 25.44
CA LYS A 5 15.90 2.78 24.89
C LYS A 5 15.67 2.85 23.37
N SER A 6 15.22 4.00 22.89
CA SER A 6 15.38 4.35 21.49
C SER A 6 16.86 4.32 21.18
N THR A 7 17.32 3.32 20.48
CA THR A 7 18.65 3.32 19.87
C THR A 7 18.50 4.21 18.65
N ALA A 8 18.99 5.46 18.75
CA ALA A 8 18.99 6.38 17.62
C ALA A 8 19.59 5.70 16.37
N MET A 9 18.95 5.92 15.21
CA MET A 9 19.41 5.39 13.94
C MET A 9 20.89 5.74 13.71
N ALA A 10 21.69 4.76 13.34
CA ALA A 10 23.09 5.01 13.01
C ALA A 10 23.22 5.95 11.79
N ILE A 11 24.22 6.83 11.81
CA ILE A 11 24.50 7.70 10.66
C ILE A 11 24.88 6.81 9.47
N THR A 12 24.07 6.84 8.42
CA THR A 12 24.29 6.09 7.18
C THR A 12 24.97 6.97 6.13
N LYS A 13 25.72 6.34 5.22
CA LYS A 13 26.29 7.08 4.08
C LYS A 13 25.20 7.32 3.02
N PRO A 14 25.21 8.50 2.38
CA PRO A 14 24.36 8.70 1.20
C PRO A 14 24.66 7.67 0.12
N PHE A 15 23.65 7.27 -0.62
CA PHE A 15 23.78 6.40 -1.78
C PHE A 15 22.99 6.95 -2.96
N ASN A 16 23.33 6.54 -4.17
CA ASN A 16 22.60 6.92 -5.37
C ASN A 16 21.42 5.95 -5.57
N LEU A 17 20.21 6.48 -5.53
CA LEU A 17 18.99 5.67 -5.63
C LEU A 17 18.87 4.94 -6.98
N THR A 18 19.21 5.60 -8.08
CA THR A 18 19.17 4.98 -9.41
C THR A 18 20.14 3.81 -9.50
N GLN A 19 21.37 3.98 -9.00
CA GLN A 19 22.34 2.89 -8.95
C GLN A 19 21.88 1.74 -8.04
N TRP A 20 21.25 2.07 -6.92
CA TRP A 20 20.70 1.06 -6.01
C TRP A 20 19.61 0.22 -6.71
N VAL A 21 18.69 0.86 -7.43
CA VAL A 21 17.65 0.18 -8.22
C VAL A 21 18.29 -0.75 -9.26
N GLU A 22 19.25 -0.27 -10.04
CA GLU A 22 19.96 -1.07 -11.04
C GLU A 22 20.63 -2.32 -10.45
N GLN A 23 21.29 -2.17 -9.31
CA GLN A 23 21.99 -3.27 -8.64
C GLN A 23 21.06 -4.28 -7.95
N ASN A 24 19.81 -3.89 -7.69
CA ASN A 24 18.88 -4.69 -6.90
C ASN A 24 17.59 -5.08 -7.69
N ARG A 25 17.58 -4.98 -9.02
CA ARG A 25 16.39 -5.30 -9.84
C ARG A 25 15.82 -6.69 -9.57
N GLU A 26 16.68 -7.68 -9.30
CA GLU A 26 16.24 -9.04 -8.98
C GLU A 26 15.42 -9.13 -7.68
N LEU A 27 15.71 -8.26 -6.70
CA LEU A 27 14.97 -8.18 -5.44
C LEU A 27 13.60 -7.49 -5.58
N LEU A 28 13.38 -6.82 -6.71
CA LEU A 28 12.16 -6.07 -7.00
C LEU A 28 11.18 -6.86 -7.88
N LYS A 29 11.53 -8.09 -8.25
CA LYS A 29 10.64 -8.98 -9.02
C LYS A 29 9.57 -9.63 -8.13
N PRO A 30 8.39 -9.95 -8.69
CA PRO A 30 7.39 -10.73 -7.97
C PRO A 30 7.98 -12.04 -7.39
N PRO A 31 7.50 -12.52 -6.23
CA PRO A 31 6.35 -12.04 -5.49
C PRO A 31 6.64 -10.84 -4.56
N VAL A 32 7.89 -10.44 -4.39
CA VAL A 32 8.31 -9.36 -3.48
C VAL A 32 8.49 -8.08 -4.29
N GLY A 33 7.46 -7.23 -4.32
CA GLY A 33 7.53 -5.94 -5.01
C GLY A 33 8.05 -4.78 -4.15
N ASN A 34 8.27 -4.96 -2.84
CA ASN A 34 8.57 -3.88 -1.91
C ASN A 34 9.91 -4.10 -1.22
N LYS A 35 10.69 -3.02 -1.06
CA LYS A 35 11.93 -3.05 -0.29
C LYS A 35 12.07 -1.81 0.56
N ASN A 36 12.03 -1.95 1.88
CA ASN A 36 12.34 -0.84 2.79
C ASN A 36 13.86 -0.57 2.75
N LEU A 37 14.22 0.67 2.46
CA LEU A 37 15.60 1.11 2.33
C LEU A 37 16.25 1.47 3.67
N TYR A 38 15.43 1.82 4.68
CA TYR A 38 15.89 2.28 6.00
C TYR A 38 15.10 1.55 7.10
N ILE A 39 15.43 0.29 7.35
CA ILE A 39 14.72 -0.58 8.30
C ILE A 39 14.74 0.01 9.71
N ASP A 40 15.86 0.61 10.10
CA ASP A 40 16.08 1.16 11.46
C ASP A 40 15.67 2.64 11.59
N ALA A 41 15.02 3.23 10.57
CA ALA A 41 14.50 4.60 10.69
C ALA A 41 13.45 4.69 11.79
N ASP A 42 13.47 5.75 12.59
CA ASP A 42 12.52 5.93 13.68
C ASP A 42 11.14 6.41 13.19
N ASP A 43 11.09 7.46 12.35
CA ASP A 43 9.87 8.16 11.99
C ASP A 43 9.27 7.78 10.64
N TYR A 44 10.11 7.30 9.71
CA TYR A 44 9.70 7.11 8.32
C TYR A 44 9.88 5.67 7.84
N ILE A 45 9.00 5.28 6.93
CA ILE A 45 9.15 4.12 6.06
C ILE A 45 9.52 4.67 4.68
N VAL A 46 10.64 4.21 4.12
CA VAL A 46 11.13 4.63 2.81
C VAL A 46 11.29 3.39 1.96
N MET A 47 10.38 3.18 1.02
CA MET A 47 10.30 1.95 0.24
C MET A 47 10.53 2.18 -1.24
N ILE A 48 11.26 1.27 -1.89
CA ILE A 48 11.11 1.04 -3.32
C ILE A 48 9.98 0.03 -3.51
N VAL A 49 9.06 0.36 -4.38
CA VAL A 49 7.90 -0.46 -4.72
C VAL A 49 7.87 -0.69 -6.22
N ALA A 50 7.89 -1.95 -6.62
CA ALA A 50 7.83 -2.36 -8.02
C ALA A 50 6.49 -3.01 -8.37
N GLY A 51 6.10 -2.91 -9.64
CA GLY A 51 4.98 -3.62 -10.23
C GLY A 51 5.42 -4.89 -10.99
N PRO A 52 4.44 -5.66 -11.48
CA PRO A 52 3.01 -5.36 -11.44
C PRO A 52 2.35 -5.72 -10.11
N ASN A 53 1.22 -5.07 -9.83
CA ASN A 53 0.30 -5.50 -8.80
C ASN A 53 -1.15 -5.51 -9.34
N ALA A 54 -2.03 -6.26 -8.68
CA ALA A 54 -3.44 -6.37 -9.03
C ALA A 54 -4.34 -6.11 -7.81
N ARG A 55 -3.98 -5.12 -6.99
CA ARG A 55 -4.72 -4.75 -5.78
C ARG A 55 -6.09 -4.19 -6.13
N LYS A 56 -7.10 -4.58 -5.35
CA LYS A 56 -8.46 -4.02 -5.37
C LYS A 56 -8.85 -3.35 -4.06
N ASP A 57 -8.03 -3.52 -3.04
CA ASP A 57 -8.17 -2.87 -1.74
C ASP A 57 -7.70 -1.42 -1.81
N TYR A 58 -8.29 -0.60 -0.97
CA TYR A 58 -7.87 0.77 -0.71
C TYR A 58 -7.32 0.85 0.70
N HIS A 59 -6.08 1.31 0.82
CA HIS A 59 -5.47 1.60 2.11
C HIS A 59 -5.96 2.95 2.61
N TYR A 60 -6.38 3.00 3.85
CA TYR A 60 -6.68 4.22 4.58
C TYR A 60 -5.64 4.40 5.67
N ASN A 61 -4.80 5.40 5.55
CA ASN A 61 -3.82 5.75 6.56
C ASN A 61 -4.06 7.14 7.17
N LYS A 62 -3.50 7.36 8.35
CA LYS A 62 -3.71 8.60 9.13
C LYS A 62 -2.71 9.69 8.79
N THR A 63 -1.72 9.39 7.99
CA THR A 63 -0.62 10.28 7.60
C THR A 63 -0.59 10.46 6.10
N GLU A 64 0.05 11.52 5.66
CA GLU A 64 0.36 11.71 4.25
C GLU A 64 1.33 10.63 3.75
N GLU A 65 1.26 10.33 2.45
CA GLU A 65 2.12 9.38 1.77
C GLU A 65 2.67 10.01 0.50
N LEU A 66 3.99 10.07 0.35
CA LEU A 66 4.65 10.62 -0.81
C LEU A 66 4.97 9.51 -1.81
N PHE A 67 4.49 9.67 -3.03
CA PHE A 67 4.85 8.86 -4.19
C PHE A 67 5.80 9.65 -5.09
N TYR A 68 6.89 9.01 -5.49
CA TYR A 68 7.78 9.51 -6.53
C TYR A 68 8.05 8.40 -7.53
N GLN A 69 7.61 8.60 -8.78
CA GLN A 69 7.73 7.56 -9.80
C GLN A 69 9.10 7.63 -10.48
N LEU A 70 9.82 6.51 -10.46
CA LEU A 70 11.16 6.39 -11.04
C LEU A 70 11.11 5.83 -12.47
N GLU A 71 10.38 4.74 -12.67
CA GLU A 71 10.28 4.02 -13.95
C GLU A 71 8.87 3.52 -14.19
N GLY A 72 8.45 3.49 -15.46
CA GLY A 72 7.11 3.06 -15.85
C GLY A 72 6.00 3.95 -15.29
N ASN A 73 4.76 3.56 -15.50
CA ASN A 73 3.60 4.34 -15.08
C ASN A 73 2.81 3.61 -13.99
N ILE A 74 2.21 4.39 -13.10
CA ILE A 74 1.27 3.90 -12.09
C ILE A 74 0.01 4.77 -12.08
N LYS A 75 -1.06 4.21 -11.48
CA LYS A 75 -2.26 4.95 -11.10
C LYS A 75 -2.45 4.84 -9.60
N VAL A 76 -2.55 5.95 -8.92
CA VAL A 76 -3.05 5.98 -7.54
C VAL A 76 -4.54 6.27 -7.61
N ILE A 77 -5.36 5.24 -7.39
CA ILE A 77 -6.81 5.37 -7.39
C ILE A 77 -7.24 5.79 -5.99
N VAL A 78 -8.04 6.84 -5.89
CA VAL A 78 -8.50 7.38 -4.60
C VAL A 78 -10.02 7.39 -4.51
N GLN A 79 -10.54 7.28 -3.29
CA GLN A 79 -11.95 7.49 -2.98
C GLN A 79 -12.07 8.81 -2.22
N ASP A 80 -12.55 9.84 -2.91
CA ASP A 80 -12.66 11.19 -2.39
C ASP A 80 -14.09 11.71 -2.53
N GLU A 81 -14.72 12.05 -1.40
CA GLU A 81 -16.10 12.52 -1.34
C GLU A 81 -17.14 11.60 -2.03
N GLY A 82 -16.90 10.29 -2.01
CA GLY A 82 -17.78 9.29 -2.64
C GLY A 82 -17.48 9.04 -4.13
N GLU A 83 -16.51 9.74 -4.69
CA GLU A 83 -16.09 9.58 -6.07
C GLU A 83 -14.76 8.82 -6.19
N ARG A 84 -14.67 7.97 -7.22
CA ARG A 84 -13.41 7.31 -7.60
C ARG A 84 -12.66 8.21 -8.56
N LYS A 85 -11.47 8.64 -8.17
CA LYS A 85 -10.55 9.46 -8.98
C LYS A 85 -9.25 8.72 -9.24
N GLU A 86 -8.61 8.99 -10.37
CA GLU A 86 -7.34 8.37 -10.75
C GLU A 86 -6.25 9.44 -10.90
N MET A 87 -5.16 9.26 -10.16
CA MET A 87 -3.95 10.08 -10.27
C MET A 87 -2.91 9.27 -11.04
N GLU A 88 -2.63 9.68 -12.29
CA GLU A 88 -1.61 9.03 -13.11
C GLU A 88 -0.25 9.64 -12.83
N LEU A 89 0.77 8.79 -12.63
CA LEU A 89 2.15 9.19 -12.41
C LEU A 89 3.05 8.46 -13.40
N GLY A 90 3.83 9.24 -14.15
CA GLY A 90 4.93 8.77 -14.99
C GLY A 90 6.30 9.04 -14.37
N PRO A 91 7.41 8.62 -15.02
CA PRO A 91 8.75 8.84 -14.51
C PRO A 91 9.06 10.32 -14.25
N GLY A 92 9.51 10.63 -13.04
CA GLY A 92 9.77 11.98 -12.55
C GLY A 92 8.60 12.66 -11.85
N ASP A 93 7.40 12.11 -11.92
CA ASP A 93 6.24 12.68 -11.24
C ASP A 93 6.27 12.42 -9.74
N MET A 94 5.79 13.39 -8.99
CA MET A 94 5.61 13.33 -7.54
C MET A 94 4.16 13.59 -7.18
N TYR A 95 3.64 12.83 -6.21
CA TYR A 95 2.31 13.01 -5.65
C TYR A 95 2.33 12.86 -4.15
N LEU A 96 1.94 13.90 -3.42
CA LEU A 96 1.70 13.83 -1.98
C LEU A 96 0.23 13.48 -1.75
N HIS A 97 -0.02 12.23 -1.38
CA HIS A 97 -1.35 11.74 -1.07
C HIS A 97 -1.79 12.24 0.31
N PRO A 98 -2.96 12.87 0.44
CA PRO A 98 -3.43 13.40 1.71
C PRO A 98 -3.81 12.28 2.70
N ALA A 99 -3.62 12.57 3.98
CA ALA A 99 -4.04 11.68 5.05
C ALA A 99 -5.55 11.44 5.03
N LYS A 100 -5.97 10.23 5.45
CA LYS A 100 -7.37 9.83 5.63
C LYS A 100 -8.21 9.75 4.35
N VAL A 101 -7.57 9.72 3.21
CA VAL A 101 -8.22 9.44 1.93
C VAL A 101 -7.88 7.99 1.53
N PRO A 102 -8.86 7.11 1.31
CA PRO A 102 -8.58 5.76 0.86
C PRO A 102 -7.94 5.75 -0.52
N HIS A 103 -6.86 4.99 -0.70
CA HIS A 103 -6.12 4.94 -1.95
C HIS A 103 -5.65 3.53 -2.29
N SER A 104 -5.55 3.25 -3.58
CA SER A 104 -5.08 1.99 -4.15
C SER A 104 -4.03 2.26 -5.23
N PRO A 105 -2.74 2.08 -4.95
CA PRO A 105 -1.71 2.26 -5.97
C PRO A 105 -1.66 1.03 -6.90
N VAL A 106 -2.14 1.19 -8.12
CA VAL A 106 -2.12 0.17 -9.18
C VAL A 106 -0.87 0.37 -10.02
N ARG A 107 -0.03 -0.65 -10.05
CA ARG A 107 1.28 -0.61 -10.69
C ARG A 107 1.31 -1.51 -11.91
N GLY A 108 1.70 -0.95 -13.06
CA GLY A 108 1.93 -1.71 -14.28
C GLY A 108 3.24 -2.51 -14.26
N GLU A 109 3.43 -3.32 -15.29
CA GLU A 109 4.69 -4.03 -15.51
C GLU A 109 5.86 -3.04 -15.63
N ASN A 110 7.02 -3.43 -15.11
CA ASN A 110 8.25 -2.64 -15.15
C ASN A 110 8.14 -1.25 -14.48
N SER A 111 7.14 -1.04 -13.63
CA SER A 111 7.05 0.18 -12.87
C SER A 111 7.86 0.08 -11.58
N ILE A 112 8.61 1.12 -11.26
CA ILE A 112 9.39 1.27 -10.03
C ILE A 112 9.15 2.67 -9.48
N GLY A 113 8.79 2.76 -8.20
CA GLY A 113 8.59 4.04 -7.53
C GLY A 113 9.15 4.03 -6.12
N LEU A 114 9.43 5.23 -5.61
CA LEU A 114 9.74 5.47 -4.21
C LEU A 114 8.45 5.86 -3.50
N VAL A 115 8.21 5.26 -2.34
CA VAL A 115 7.13 5.62 -1.43
C VAL A 115 7.74 5.99 -0.09
N VAL A 116 7.32 7.14 0.43
CA VAL A 116 7.71 7.61 1.75
C VAL A 116 6.47 7.87 2.56
N GLU A 117 6.36 7.21 3.70
CA GLU A 117 5.28 7.41 4.64
C GLU A 117 5.79 7.47 6.08
N ARG A 118 5.00 8.06 6.97
CA ARG A 118 5.34 8.12 8.38
C ARG A 118 4.97 6.82 9.08
N LYS A 119 5.83 6.33 9.98
CA LYS A 119 5.47 5.27 10.93
C LYS A 119 4.36 5.75 11.86
N ARG A 120 3.42 4.87 12.18
CA ARG A 120 2.18 5.22 12.88
C ARG A 120 2.02 4.55 14.25
N VAL A 121 3.09 3.87 14.73
CA VAL A 121 3.06 3.09 15.98
C VAL A 121 2.60 3.93 17.17
N ASP A 122 3.05 5.19 17.24
CA ASP A 122 2.73 6.09 18.35
C ASP A 122 1.57 7.07 18.07
N LEU A 123 0.93 6.93 16.89
CA LEU A 123 -0.18 7.81 16.52
C LEU A 123 -1.52 7.18 16.93
N PRO A 124 -2.44 7.99 17.51
CA PRO A 124 -3.78 7.50 17.85
C PRO A 124 -4.58 7.13 16.60
N GLY A 125 -5.40 6.08 16.71
CA GLY A 125 -6.28 5.59 15.67
C GLY A 125 -5.73 4.33 14.98
N LYS A 126 -6.41 3.91 13.93
CA LYS A 126 -6.16 2.66 13.20
C LYS A 126 -5.93 2.96 11.73
N ASP A 127 -5.17 2.13 11.06
CA ASP A 127 -5.17 2.04 9.60
C ASP A 127 -6.38 1.22 9.15
N GLY A 128 -6.77 1.35 7.90
CA GLY A 128 -7.90 0.61 7.36
C GLY A 128 -7.63 0.03 5.98
N LEU A 129 -8.34 -1.05 5.69
CA LEU A 129 -8.50 -1.58 4.35
C LEU A 129 -9.97 -1.50 3.96
N LEU A 130 -10.24 -0.94 2.80
CA LEU A 130 -11.58 -0.75 2.27
C LEU A 130 -11.67 -1.39 0.88
N TRP A 131 -12.86 -1.90 0.55
CA TRP A 131 -13.15 -2.40 -0.79
C TRP A 131 -14.41 -1.74 -1.33
N PHE A 132 -14.37 -1.43 -2.62
CA PHE A 132 -15.47 -0.78 -3.32
C PHE A 132 -15.87 -1.63 -4.52
N CYS A 133 -17.17 -1.67 -4.79
CA CYS A 133 -17.73 -2.45 -5.89
C CYS A 133 -17.19 -2.00 -7.25
N ASP A 134 -16.66 -2.94 -8.03
CA ASP A 134 -16.13 -2.68 -9.37
C ASP A 134 -17.21 -2.12 -10.34
N ASN A 135 -18.49 -2.41 -10.08
CA ASN A 135 -19.61 -1.99 -10.94
C ASN A 135 -20.22 -0.64 -10.55
N CYS A 136 -20.47 -0.39 -9.26
CA CYS A 136 -21.22 0.79 -8.83
C CYS A 136 -20.50 1.68 -7.83
N ASN A 137 -19.23 1.40 -7.53
CA ASN A 137 -18.39 2.11 -6.56
C ASN A 137 -18.95 2.19 -5.12
N ASN A 138 -20.00 1.43 -4.80
CA ASN A 138 -20.47 1.33 -3.42
C ASN A 138 -19.42 0.64 -2.54
N LYS A 139 -19.18 1.15 -1.33
CA LYS A 139 -18.30 0.47 -0.38
C LYS A 139 -18.92 -0.85 0.06
N ILE A 140 -18.22 -1.97 -0.17
CA ILE A 140 -18.70 -3.32 0.14
C ILE A 140 -18.15 -3.85 1.45
N HIS A 141 -16.92 -3.50 1.79
CA HIS A 141 -16.30 -3.93 3.05
C HIS A 141 -15.29 -2.91 3.56
N GLU A 142 -15.10 -2.86 4.86
CA GLU A 142 -14.03 -2.11 5.51
C GLU A 142 -13.60 -2.77 6.81
N VAL A 143 -12.31 -2.70 7.12
CA VAL A 143 -11.74 -3.17 8.38
C VAL A 143 -10.67 -2.18 8.86
N TYR A 144 -10.65 -1.91 10.17
CA TYR A 144 -9.69 -1.01 10.79
C TYR A 144 -8.91 -1.71 11.89
N PHE A 145 -7.59 -1.62 11.85
CA PHE A 145 -6.67 -2.34 12.75
C PHE A 145 -5.43 -1.51 13.08
N PRO A 146 -4.76 -1.79 14.21
CA PRO A 146 -3.43 -1.24 14.48
C PRO A 146 -2.44 -1.81 13.49
N LEU A 147 -1.76 -0.96 12.73
CA LEU A 147 -0.74 -1.39 11.77
C LEU A 147 0.63 -1.42 12.44
N ASN A 148 1.23 -2.59 12.55
CA ASN A 148 2.58 -2.82 13.05
C ASN A 148 3.53 -3.29 11.93
N ASP A 149 3.03 -4.14 11.04
CA ASP A 149 3.78 -4.73 9.92
C ASP A 149 2.86 -4.78 8.70
N VAL A 150 3.16 -3.96 7.69
CA VAL A 150 2.33 -3.82 6.48
C VAL A 150 2.12 -5.16 5.77
N GLU A 151 3.17 -5.99 5.68
CA GLU A 151 3.08 -7.25 4.95
C GLU A 151 2.21 -8.28 5.70
N LYS A 152 2.41 -8.42 7.00
CA LYS A 152 1.71 -9.44 7.81
C LYS A 152 0.29 -9.06 8.14
N ASP A 153 0.09 -7.80 8.58
CA ASP A 153 -1.22 -7.36 9.06
C ASP A 153 -2.22 -7.30 7.90
N PHE A 154 -1.79 -6.86 6.71
CA PHE A 154 -2.66 -6.84 5.52
C PHE A 154 -3.03 -8.24 5.03
N LEU A 155 -2.09 -9.19 5.06
CA LEU A 155 -2.31 -10.53 4.50
C LEU A 155 -3.50 -11.25 5.13
N GLN A 156 -3.67 -11.16 6.45
CA GLN A 156 -4.80 -11.79 7.12
C GLN A 156 -6.13 -11.19 6.66
N HIS A 157 -6.22 -9.86 6.57
CA HIS A 157 -7.43 -9.19 6.12
C HIS A 157 -7.77 -9.45 4.66
N PHE A 158 -6.75 -9.64 3.79
CA PHE A 158 -6.98 -10.08 2.42
C PHE A 158 -7.56 -11.49 2.37
N LYS A 159 -7.00 -12.43 3.13
CA LYS A 159 -7.54 -13.80 3.23
C LYS A 159 -8.97 -13.80 3.74
N ASP A 160 -9.27 -13.07 4.80
CA ASP A 160 -10.62 -12.97 5.36
C ASP A 160 -11.62 -12.44 4.35
N PHE A 161 -11.26 -11.40 3.59
CA PHE A 161 -12.13 -10.80 2.59
C PHE A 161 -12.32 -11.72 1.37
N TYR A 162 -11.24 -12.20 0.76
CA TYR A 162 -11.32 -12.95 -0.50
C TYR A 162 -11.91 -14.35 -0.33
N SER A 163 -11.76 -14.99 0.82
CA SER A 163 -12.37 -16.29 1.12
C SER A 163 -13.87 -16.21 1.45
N ASN A 164 -14.42 -15.03 1.70
CA ASN A 164 -15.82 -14.85 2.09
C ASN A 164 -16.63 -14.14 0.99
N GLU A 165 -17.51 -14.88 0.31
CA GLU A 165 -18.36 -14.35 -0.76
C GLU A 165 -19.32 -13.25 -0.26
N GLU A 166 -19.85 -13.37 0.95
CA GLU A 166 -20.74 -12.38 1.52
C GLU A 166 -20.05 -11.01 1.65
N LEU A 167 -18.77 -10.99 2.09
CA LEU A 167 -17.98 -9.76 2.18
C LEU A 167 -17.66 -9.14 0.81
N ARG A 168 -17.62 -9.98 -0.24
CA ARG A 168 -17.34 -9.55 -1.63
C ARG A 168 -18.61 -9.18 -2.40
N THR A 169 -19.79 -9.45 -1.85
CA THR A 169 -21.06 -9.17 -2.50
C THR A 169 -21.52 -7.74 -2.23
N CYS A 170 -21.75 -6.99 -3.29
CA CYS A 170 -22.25 -5.62 -3.18
C CYS A 170 -23.73 -5.60 -2.76
N ASN A 171 -24.01 -5.01 -1.61
CA ASN A 171 -25.37 -4.88 -1.08
C ASN A 171 -26.25 -3.86 -1.84
N ASN A 172 -25.65 -3.04 -2.73
CA ASN A 172 -26.38 -2.07 -3.55
C ASN A 172 -26.77 -2.62 -4.93
N CYS A 173 -25.91 -3.37 -5.61
CA CYS A 173 -26.18 -3.83 -6.98
C CYS A 173 -26.07 -5.35 -7.19
N GLY A 174 -25.73 -6.11 -6.16
CA GLY A 174 -25.61 -7.57 -6.21
C GLY A 174 -24.35 -8.09 -6.93
N THR A 175 -23.47 -7.22 -7.44
CA THR A 175 -22.21 -7.65 -8.06
C THR A 175 -21.30 -8.28 -7.02
N ILE A 176 -20.75 -9.45 -7.36
CA ILE A 176 -19.76 -10.14 -6.53
C ILE A 176 -18.36 -9.79 -7.07
N MET A 177 -17.50 -9.24 -6.22
CA MET A 177 -16.11 -9.00 -6.59
C MET A 177 -15.39 -10.33 -6.77
N GLU A 178 -14.62 -10.46 -7.84
CA GLU A 178 -13.82 -11.65 -8.10
C GLU A 178 -12.82 -11.93 -6.99
N THR A 179 -12.56 -13.20 -6.75
CA THR A 179 -11.53 -13.65 -5.81
C THR A 179 -10.13 -13.34 -6.35
N ASP A 180 -9.18 -13.19 -5.43
CA ASP A 180 -7.77 -13.18 -5.78
C ASP A 180 -7.14 -14.50 -5.30
N PRO A 181 -6.70 -15.38 -6.21
CA PRO A 181 -6.14 -16.69 -5.85
C PRO A 181 -4.95 -16.63 -4.90
N ARG A 182 -4.23 -15.51 -4.89
CA ARG A 182 -3.07 -15.31 -4.00
C ARG A 182 -3.45 -15.25 -2.52
N PHE A 183 -4.72 -14.93 -2.23
CA PHE A 183 -5.24 -14.73 -0.87
C PHE A 183 -6.33 -15.71 -0.49
N MET A 184 -6.62 -16.68 -1.36
CA MET A 184 -7.50 -17.78 -0.97
C MET A 184 -6.81 -18.63 0.10
N ALA A 185 -7.58 -19.13 1.05
CA ALA A 185 -7.05 -20.07 2.04
C ALA A 185 -6.52 -21.31 1.31
N ASP A 186 -5.34 -21.77 1.67
CA ASP A 186 -4.84 -23.06 1.23
C ASP A 186 -5.85 -24.13 1.68
N GLU A 187 -6.37 -24.92 0.72
CA GLU A 187 -7.23 -26.07 0.99
C GLU A 187 -6.46 -27.19 1.72
#